data_09844e44138d44a0561db249ced007f9
#
_entry.id   09844e44138d44a0561db249ced007f9
#
_cell.length_a   1.000
_cell.length_b   1.000
_cell.length_c   1.000
_cell.angle_alpha   90.00
_cell.angle_beta   90.00
_cell.angle_gamma   90.00
#
_symmetry.space_group_name_H-M   'P 1'
#
loop_
_entity.id
_entity.type
_entity.pdbx_description
1 polymer ?
#
loop_
_entity_poly.entity_id
_entity_poly.type
_entity_poly.pdbx_seq_one_letter_code
_entity_poly.pdbx_strand_id
1 'polypeptide(L)'
;MTVYAYCLMPNHVHLLVETGSQPLSRFMQGLQQSYTQYFNRKHHKVGHLFQGRYKAIVCDKDEYLLGLVRYIHLNPIRANMVQKLDAYPYSGHRHYVEGRVSEVLEPGRVLDLLGGRAGYRRFVLEGLKEGHREDYYQVEDQRFLGAEEFAQKLKRKVNEEEIFRRKKQLSVVFRSAARAVEVEPQVLEGADRGWEVSQSRALIGYVLIRRLGYKLKDVAKCLGRDVATVSSLVSRFAVRMSENEPLRKQAVQLAIDCQE
;
A
#
# COMPACT_ATOMS: atom_id res chain seq x y z
N MET A 1 -0.18 -1.88 -9.05
CA MET A 1 -0.53 -3.05 -8.23
C MET A 1 -0.60 -4.24 -9.15
N THR A 2 0.15 -5.29 -8.87
CA THR A 2 0.16 -6.53 -9.67
C THR A 2 -0.42 -7.65 -8.84
N VAL A 3 -1.37 -8.41 -9.37
CA VAL A 3 -1.97 -9.56 -8.69
C VAL A 3 -1.39 -10.83 -9.30
N TYR A 4 -0.69 -11.62 -8.51
CA TYR A 4 -0.12 -12.90 -8.94
C TYR A 4 -1.04 -14.08 -8.67
N ALA A 5 -1.75 -14.09 -7.57
CA ALA A 5 -2.70 -15.17 -7.27
C ALA A 5 -3.88 -14.65 -6.46
N TYR A 6 -5.02 -15.31 -6.65
CA TYR A 6 -6.18 -15.14 -5.79
C TYR A 6 -6.95 -16.45 -5.62
N CYS A 7 -7.64 -16.55 -4.49
CA CYS A 7 -8.64 -17.58 -4.24
C CYS A 7 -9.75 -16.99 -3.37
N LEU A 8 -10.97 -16.97 -3.92
CA LEU A 8 -12.15 -16.48 -3.23
C LEU A 8 -12.79 -17.68 -2.51
N MET A 9 -12.59 -17.75 -1.20
CA MET A 9 -13.20 -18.78 -0.35
C MET A 9 -14.57 -18.28 0.16
N PRO A 10 -15.45 -19.16 0.66
CA PRO A 10 -16.80 -18.76 1.07
C PRO A 10 -16.88 -17.65 2.11
N ASN A 11 -15.89 -17.54 2.99
CA ASN A 11 -15.86 -16.61 4.12
C ASN A 11 -14.61 -15.73 4.18
N HIS A 12 -13.65 -15.91 3.28
CA HIS A 12 -12.44 -15.10 3.19
C HIS A 12 -11.83 -15.13 1.79
N VAL A 13 -10.85 -14.27 1.58
CA VAL A 13 -10.15 -14.14 0.28
C VAL A 13 -8.64 -14.21 0.53
N HIS A 14 -7.96 -15.03 -0.25
CA HIS A 14 -6.51 -15.00 -0.37
C HIS A 14 -6.11 -14.19 -1.59
N LEU A 15 -5.16 -13.27 -1.41
CA LEU A 15 -4.58 -12.46 -2.48
C LEU A 15 -3.06 -12.45 -2.34
N LEU A 16 -2.36 -12.64 -3.44
CA LEU A 16 -0.93 -12.37 -3.55
C LEU A 16 -0.73 -11.18 -4.48
N VAL A 17 -0.27 -10.08 -3.92
CA VAL A 17 -0.15 -8.82 -4.64
C VAL A 17 1.23 -8.20 -4.46
N GLU A 18 1.73 -7.59 -5.52
CA GLU A 18 2.90 -6.74 -5.48
C GLU A 18 2.45 -5.28 -5.52
N THR A 19 2.91 -4.51 -4.54
CA THR A 19 2.61 -3.09 -4.46
C THR A 19 3.53 -2.30 -5.40
N GLY A 20 2.94 -1.33 -6.10
CA GLY A 20 3.70 -0.33 -6.85
C GLY A 20 3.80 0.98 -6.05
N SER A 21 3.65 2.10 -6.74
CA SER A 21 3.67 3.44 -6.13
C SER A 21 2.49 3.73 -5.18
N GLN A 22 1.41 2.97 -5.30
CA GLN A 22 0.23 3.12 -4.45
C GLN A 22 0.31 2.18 -3.23
N PRO A 23 0.02 2.67 -2.02
CA PRO A 23 0.03 1.84 -0.82
C PRO A 23 -1.08 0.77 -0.86
N LEU A 24 -0.79 -0.41 -0.30
CA LEU A 24 -1.75 -1.52 -0.21
C LEU A 24 -3.05 -1.11 0.48
N SER A 25 -2.98 -0.27 1.50
CA SER A 25 -4.15 0.20 2.25
C SER A 25 -5.16 0.92 1.37
N ARG A 26 -4.72 1.73 0.41
CA ARG A 26 -5.60 2.43 -0.52
C ARG A 26 -6.30 1.48 -1.49
N PHE A 27 -5.55 0.50 -2.00
CA PHE A 27 -6.11 -0.55 -2.85
C PHE A 27 -7.16 -1.38 -2.11
N MET A 28 -6.83 -1.87 -0.91
CA MET A 28 -7.73 -2.69 -0.12
C MET A 28 -8.97 -1.93 0.36
N GLN A 29 -8.84 -0.65 0.69
CA GLN A 29 -9.98 0.21 1.01
C GLN A 29 -10.95 0.29 -0.17
N GLY A 30 -10.45 0.59 -1.37
CA GLY A 30 -11.27 0.66 -2.58
C GLY A 30 -11.96 -0.67 -2.89
N LEU A 31 -11.21 -1.77 -2.84
CA LEU A 31 -11.72 -3.11 -3.09
C LEU A 31 -12.83 -3.50 -2.11
N GLN A 32 -12.58 -3.37 -0.81
CA GLN A 32 -13.56 -3.73 0.22
C GLN A 32 -14.81 -2.83 0.17
N GLN A 33 -14.64 -1.53 -0.05
CA GLN A 33 -15.76 -0.59 -0.15
C GLN A 33 -16.63 -0.89 -1.37
N SER A 34 -16.02 -1.04 -2.55
CA SER A 34 -16.75 -1.31 -3.80
C SER A 34 -17.51 -2.64 -3.72
N TYR A 35 -16.86 -3.67 -3.20
CA TYR A 35 -17.50 -4.98 -3.06
C TYR A 35 -18.63 -4.96 -2.01
N THR A 36 -18.44 -4.29 -0.88
CA THR A 36 -19.50 -4.13 0.13
C THR A 36 -20.73 -3.44 -0.45
N GLN A 37 -20.52 -2.34 -1.19
CA GLN A 37 -21.62 -1.62 -1.83
C GLN A 37 -22.36 -2.49 -2.88
N TYR A 38 -21.60 -3.20 -3.73
CA TYR A 38 -22.17 -4.13 -4.70
C TYR A 38 -22.98 -5.23 -4.01
N PHE A 39 -22.40 -5.90 -3.01
CA PHE A 39 -23.04 -6.98 -2.27
C PHE A 39 -24.32 -6.52 -1.57
N ASN A 40 -24.25 -5.42 -0.83
CA ASN A 40 -25.39 -4.87 -0.11
C ASN A 40 -26.53 -4.50 -1.05
N ARG A 41 -26.22 -3.86 -2.20
CA ARG A 41 -27.22 -3.54 -3.22
C ARG A 41 -27.86 -4.80 -3.80
N LYS A 42 -27.04 -5.79 -4.18
CA LYS A 42 -27.52 -7.04 -4.80
C LYS A 42 -28.37 -7.88 -3.85
N HIS A 43 -28.06 -7.88 -2.56
CA HIS A 43 -28.73 -8.73 -1.56
C HIS A 43 -29.66 -7.97 -0.61
N HIS A 44 -29.95 -6.71 -0.92
CA HIS A 44 -30.80 -5.83 -0.09
C HIS A 44 -30.37 -5.79 1.37
N LYS A 45 -29.05 -5.74 1.61
CA LYS A 45 -28.45 -5.68 2.94
C LYS A 45 -27.87 -4.30 3.23
N VAL A 46 -27.67 -4.02 4.51
CA VAL A 46 -27.04 -2.79 5.02
C VAL A 46 -25.95 -3.15 6.04
N GLY A 47 -24.98 -2.25 6.20
CA GLY A 47 -23.92 -2.43 7.20
C GLY A 47 -22.63 -3.06 6.63
N HIS A 48 -21.80 -3.54 7.55
CA HIS A 48 -20.48 -4.07 7.21
C HIS A 48 -20.56 -5.49 6.66
N LEU A 49 -19.91 -5.73 5.51
CA LEU A 49 -19.75 -7.07 4.96
C LEU A 49 -18.52 -7.78 5.54
N PHE A 50 -17.43 -7.05 5.67
CA PHE A 50 -16.18 -7.57 6.22
C PHE A 50 -16.12 -7.40 7.73
N GLN A 51 -15.63 -8.43 8.43
CA GLN A 51 -15.52 -8.44 9.90
C GLN A 51 -14.54 -7.36 10.43
N GLY A 52 -13.60 -6.90 9.58
CA GLY A 52 -12.61 -5.93 9.97
C GLY A 52 -11.66 -5.57 8.82
N ARG A 53 -10.54 -4.97 9.18
CA ARG A 53 -9.47 -4.66 8.22
C ARG A 53 -8.82 -5.95 7.70
N TYR A 54 -8.29 -5.88 6.48
CA TYR A 54 -7.50 -6.97 5.90
C TYR A 54 -6.26 -7.27 6.76
N LYS A 55 -5.82 -8.52 6.74
CA LYS A 55 -4.53 -8.94 7.28
C LYS A 55 -3.53 -9.00 6.13
N ALA A 56 -2.35 -8.43 6.30
CA ALA A 56 -1.31 -8.46 5.30
C ALA A 56 -0.01 -9.00 5.90
N ILE A 57 0.64 -9.86 5.16
CA ILE A 57 1.96 -10.40 5.45
C ILE A 57 2.87 -9.95 4.32
N VAL A 58 3.97 -9.30 4.65
CA VAL A 58 5.01 -8.92 3.68
C VAL A 58 5.93 -10.11 3.50
N CYS A 59 6.10 -10.56 2.27
CA CYS A 59 6.96 -11.69 1.95
C CYS A 59 8.07 -11.30 0.98
N ASP A 60 9.21 -12.01 1.09
CA ASP A 60 10.25 -11.90 0.08
C ASP A 60 9.76 -12.50 -1.23
N LYS A 61 9.82 -11.69 -2.29
CA LYS A 61 9.27 -12.06 -3.60
C LYS A 61 10.04 -13.20 -4.24
N ASP A 62 11.37 -13.14 -4.17
CA ASP A 62 12.20 -14.11 -4.86
C ASP A 62 12.17 -15.48 -4.18
N GLU A 63 12.03 -15.48 -2.85
CA GLU A 63 11.96 -16.72 -2.06
C GLU A 63 10.57 -17.35 -2.06
N TYR A 64 9.51 -16.52 -1.93
CA TYR A 64 8.17 -17.05 -1.59
C TYR A 64 7.15 -16.98 -2.74
N LEU A 65 7.42 -16.28 -3.85
CA LEU A 65 6.44 -16.08 -4.92
C LEU A 65 5.79 -17.39 -5.39
N LEU A 66 6.60 -18.35 -5.79
CA LEU A 66 6.11 -19.62 -6.36
C LEU A 66 5.36 -20.44 -5.31
N GLY A 67 5.92 -20.53 -4.10
CA GLY A 67 5.32 -21.27 -2.99
C GLY A 67 3.96 -20.71 -2.60
N LEU A 68 3.82 -19.37 -2.54
CA LEU A 68 2.57 -18.71 -2.19
C LEU A 68 1.52 -18.81 -3.31
N VAL A 69 1.92 -18.71 -4.58
CA VAL A 69 1.00 -18.96 -5.70
C VAL A 69 0.42 -20.38 -5.60
N ARG A 70 1.27 -21.37 -5.42
CA ARG A 70 0.88 -22.78 -5.22
C ARG A 70 -0.04 -22.94 -4.00
N TYR A 71 0.36 -22.35 -2.88
CA TYR A 71 -0.41 -22.40 -1.64
C TYR A 71 -1.82 -21.84 -1.82
N ILE A 72 -1.95 -20.64 -2.40
CA ILE A 72 -3.24 -19.97 -2.60
C ILE A 72 -4.14 -20.77 -3.55
N HIS A 73 -3.59 -21.30 -4.63
CA HIS A 73 -4.37 -22.07 -5.58
C HIS A 73 -4.79 -23.45 -5.05
N LEU A 74 -4.04 -24.05 -4.12
CA LEU A 74 -4.39 -25.33 -3.50
C LEU A 74 -5.42 -25.20 -2.37
N ASN A 75 -5.75 -24.02 -1.89
CA ASN A 75 -6.67 -23.85 -0.77
C ASN A 75 -8.02 -24.56 -0.93
N PRO A 76 -8.70 -24.55 -2.09
CA PRO A 76 -9.98 -25.23 -2.26
C PRO A 76 -9.90 -26.75 -2.07
N ILE A 77 -8.80 -27.38 -2.49
CA ILE A 77 -8.59 -28.82 -2.25
C ILE A 77 -8.28 -29.08 -0.78
N ARG A 78 -7.40 -28.27 -0.16
CA ARG A 78 -7.04 -28.38 1.26
C ARG A 78 -8.22 -28.18 2.19
N ALA A 79 -9.16 -27.33 1.77
CA ALA A 79 -10.43 -27.11 2.46
C ALA A 79 -11.50 -28.18 2.12
N ASN A 80 -11.14 -29.24 1.38
CA ASN A 80 -12.05 -30.30 0.94
C ASN A 80 -13.29 -29.80 0.17
N MET A 81 -13.20 -28.65 -0.49
CA MET A 81 -14.30 -28.09 -1.26
C MET A 81 -14.42 -28.72 -2.65
N VAL A 82 -13.29 -29.12 -3.21
CA VAL A 82 -13.21 -29.79 -4.52
C VAL A 82 -12.12 -30.86 -4.50
N GLN A 83 -12.29 -31.88 -5.35
CA GLN A 83 -11.29 -32.94 -5.51
C GLN A 83 -10.25 -32.60 -6.60
N LYS A 84 -10.60 -31.73 -7.53
CA LYS A 84 -9.72 -31.28 -8.63
C LYS A 84 -9.69 -29.76 -8.66
N LEU A 85 -8.51 -29.16 -8.86
CA LEU A 85 -8.35 -27.71 -8.89
C LEU A 85 -9.14 -27.03 -9.99
N ASP A 86 -9.19 -27.66 -11.17
CA ASP A 86 -9.95 -27.14 -12.32
C ASP A 86 -11.47 -27.06 -12.04
N ALA A 87 -11.96 -27.75 -11.02
CA ALA A 87 -13.36 -27.70 -10.62
C ALA A 87 -13.72 -26.45 -9.80
N TYR A 88 -12.73 -25.70 -9.30
CA TYR A 88 -12.97 -24.50 -8.50
C TYR A 88 -12.90 -23.22 -9.36
N PRO A 89 -14.04 -22.57 -9.68
CA PRO A 89 -14.05 -21.45 -10.62
C PRO A 89 -13.60 -20.12 -10.00
N TYR A 90 -13.52 -20.04 -8.67
CA TYR A 90 -13.28 -18.79 -7.95
C TYR A 90 -11.81 -18.60 -7.54
N SER A 91 -10.88 -19.13 -8.35
CA SER A 91 -9.44 -18.94 -8.15
C SER A 91 -8.73 -18.55 -9.44
N GLY A 92 -7.53 -17.98 -9.30
CA GLY A 92 -6.67 -17.63 -10.42
C GLY A 92 -6.10 -18.83 -11.18
N HIS A 93 -6.22 -20.06 -10.66
CA HIS A 93 -5.63 -21.27 -11.22
C HIS A 93 -5.92 -21.49 -12.72
N ARG A 94 -7.17 -21.30 -13.15
CA ARG A 94 -7.56 -21.51 -14.55
C ARG A 94 -6.84 -20.58 -15.53
N HIS A 95 -6.53 -19.35 -15.13
CA HIS A 95 -5.78 -18.41 -15.98
C HIS A 95 -4.35 -18.93 -16.24
N TYR A 96 -3.76 -19.59 -15.25
CA TYR A 96 -2.44 -20.22 -15.37
C TYR A 96 -2.46 -21.45 -16.29
N VAL A 97 -3.53 -22.25 -16.24
CA VAL A 97 -3.61 -23.53 -16.96
C VAL A 97 -4.13 -23.35 -18.38
N GLU A 98 -5.22 -22.58 -18.54
CA GLU A 98 -5.94 -22.42 -19.82
C GLU A 98 -5.40 -21.26 -20.64
N GLY A 99 -4.62 -20.35 -20.03
CA GLY A 99 -4.10 -19.16 -20.69
C GLY A 99 -5.15 -18.13 -21.03
N ARG A 100 -6.23 -18.11 -20.28
CA ARG A 100 -7.23 -17.05 -20.43
C ARG A 100 -6.60 -15.72 -20.05
N VAL A 101 -6.80 -14.73 -20.90
CA VAL A 101 -6.41 -13.36 -20.59
C VAL A 101 -7.19 -12.87 -19.39
N SER A 102 -6.54 -12.25 -18.45
CA SER A 102 -7.15 -11.64 -17.28
C SER A 102 -6.73 -10.17 -17.19
N GLU A 103 -7.69 -9.29 -16.97
CA GLU A 103 -7.40 -7.88 -16.69
C GLU A 103 -6.83 -7.66 -15.28
N VAL A 104 -6.97 -8.66 -14.40
CA VAL A 104 -6.61 -8.57 -12.98
C VAL A 104 -5.34 -9.34 -12.67
N LEU A 105 -5.18 -10.53 -13.25
CA LEU A 105 -4.11 -11.48 -12.89
C LEU A 105 -2.95 -11.40 -13.88
N GLU A 106 -1.73 -11.31 -13.36
CA GLU A 106 -0.48 -11.32 -14.12
C GLU A 106 0.30 -12.63 -13.88
N PRO A 107 0.08 -13.68 -14.69
CA PRO A 107 0.74 -14.96 -14.50
C PRO A 107 2.12 -15.04 -15.15
N GLY A 108 2.49 -14.10 -16.01
CA GLY A 108 3.66 -14.17 -16.90
C GLY A 108 4.94 -14.52 -16.15
N ARG A 109 5.33 -13.73 -15.16
CA ARG A 109 6.54 -13.98 -14.37
C ARG A 109 6.58 -15.36 -13.72
N VAL A 110 5.46 -15.83 -13.19
CA VAL A 110 5.38 -17.16 -12.53
C VAL A 110 5.51 -18.28 -13.58
N LEU A 111 4.87 -18.10 -14.73
CA LEU A 111 4.96 -19.07 -15.83
C LEU A 111 6.38 -19.12 -16.41
N ASP A 112 7.04 -17.98 -16.56
CA ASP A 112 8.42 -17.91 -17.03
C ASP A 112 9.37 -18.66 -16.10
N LEU A 113 9.24 -18.46 -14.78
CA LEU A 113 10.04 -19.17 -13.78
C LEU A 113 9.80 -20.68 -13.74
N LEU A 114 8.61 -21.15 -14.12
CA LEU A 114 8.24 -22.55 -14.11
C LEU A 114 8.38 -23.25 -15.47
N GLY A 115 8.88 -22.55 -16.50
CA GLY A 115 8.99 -23.11 -17.86
C GLY A 115 7.65 -23.27 -18.55
N GLY A 116 6.69 -22.38 -18.27
CA GLY A 116 5.38 -22.34 -18.89
C GLY A 116 4.29 -23.09 -18.14
N ARG A 117 3.14 -23.22 -18.78
CA ARG A 117 1.92 -23.81 -18.20
C ARG A 117 2.07 -25.27 -17.76
N ALA A 118 2.79 -26.06 -18.54
CA ALA A 118 3.05 -27.46 -18.19
C ALA A 118 3.89 -27.58 -16.91
N GLY A 119 4.92 -26.72 -16.77
CA GLY A 119 5.72 -26.60 -15.55
C GLY A 119 4.90 -26.15 -14.35
N TYR A 120 4.06 -25.12 -14.51
CA TYR A 120 3.15 -24.70 -13.48
C TYR A 120 2.20 -25.83 -13.03
N ARG A 121 1.56 -26.54 -13.97
CA ARG A 121 0.65 -27.65 -13.62
C ARG A 121 1.35 -28.72 -12.81
N ARG A 122 2.54 -29.14 -13.23
CA ARG A 122 3.37 -30.12 -12.49
C ARG A 122 3.71 -29.60 -11.10
N PHE A 123 4.22 -28.38 -10.98
CA PHE A 123 4.58 -27.75 -9.72
C PHE A 123 3.43 -27.69 -8.71
N VAL A 124 2.23 -27.35 -9.17
CA VAL A 124 1.04 -27.27 -8.30
C VAL A 124 0.60 -28.68 -7.86
N LEU A 125 0.60 -29.66 -8.78
CA LEU A 125 0.24 -31.05 -8.44
C LEU A 125 1.21 -31.70 -7.45
N GLU A 126 2.50 -31.41 -7.56
CA GLU A 126 3.50 -31.85 -6.58
C GLU A 126 3.20 -31.32 -5.18
N GLY A 127 2.70 -30.10 -5.07
CA GLY A 127 2.30 -29.50 -3.79
C GLY A 127 1.12 -30.18 -3.09
N LEU A 128 0.36 -31.02 -3.76
CA LEU A 128 -0.68 -31.85 -3.12
C LEU A 128 -0.08 -32.95 -2.24
N LYS A 129 1.14 -33.39 -2.54
CA LYS A 129 1.85 -34.42 -1.79
C LYS A 129 2.54 -33.90 -0.54
N GLU A 130 2.79 -32.57 -0.48
CA GLU A 130 3.57 -31.96 0.61
C GLU A 130 2.75 -31.67 1.89
N GLY A 131 1.43 -31.89 1.88
CA GLY A 131 0.56 -31.63 3.03
C GLY A 131 0.35 -30.12 3.33
N HIS A 132 -0.06 -29.83 4.55
CA HIS A 132 -0.28 -28.45 5.00
C HIS A 132 1.05 -27.80 5.38
N ARG A 133 1.37 -26.67 4.76
CA ARG A 133 2.57 -25.89 5.03
C ARG A 133 2.25 -24.82 6.09
N GLU A 134 2.47 -25.16 7.37
CA GLU A 134 2.28 -24.25 8.50
C GLU A 134 3.31 -23.11 8.51
N ASP A 135 4.46 -23.31 7.88
CA ASP A 135 5.54 -22.34 7.78
C ASP A 135 5.12 -21.03 7.08
N TYR A 136 4.11 -21.05 6.21
CA TYR A 136 3.55 -19.80 5.64
C TYR A 136 2.75 -18.98 6.64
N TYR A 137 2.46 -19.51 7.83
CA TYR A 137 1.82 -18.78 8.94
C TYR A 137 2.79 -18.51 10.09
N GLN A 138 3.97 -19.13 10.09
CA GLN A 138 5.05 -18.84 11.02
C GLN A 138 5.75 -17.56 10.55
N VAL A 139 5.13 -16.43 10.83
CA VAL A 139 5.63 -15.12 10.45
C VAL A 139 6.29 -14.44 11.64
N GLU A 140 7.45 -13.87 11.42
CA GLU A 140 8.10 -13.04 12.42
C GLU A 140 7.22 -11.80 12.70
N ASP A 141 6.89 -11.56 13.98
CA ASP A 141 5.98 -10.49 14.43
C ASP A 141 4.59 -10.50 13.74
N GLN A 142 4.14 -11.64 13.21
CA GLN A 142 2.88 -11.78 12.45
C GLN A 142 2.77 -10.87 11.22
N ARG A 143 3.89 -10.36 10.69
CA ARG A 143 3.90 -9.39 9.59
C ARG A 143 4.83 -9.74 8.43
N PHE A 144 5.88 -10.55 8.69
CA PHE A 144 6.93 -10.81 7.71
C PHE A 144 7.12 -12.31 7.48
N LEU A 145 7.24 -12.68 6.22
CA LEU A 145 7.62 -14.03 5.78
C LEU A 145 8.86 -13.89 4.89
N GLY A 146 10.00 -14.39 5.37
CA GLY A 146 11.29 -14.28 4.69
C GLY A 146 12.43 -14.63 5.62
N ALA A 147 13.65 -14.71 5.09
CA ALA A 147 14.85 -14.90 5.88
C ALA A 147 15.01 -13.77 6.91
N GLU A 148 15.69 -14.06 8.02
CA GLU A 148 15.90 -13.08 9.11
C GLU A 148 16.51 -11.77 8.61
N GLU A 149 17.43 -11.83 7.64
CA GLU A 149 18.00 -10.65 6.99
C GLU A 149 16.97 -9.78 6.27
N PHE A 150 15.98 -10.41 5.61
CA PHE A 150 14.87 -9.70 4.95
C PHE A 150 13.99 -8.99 5.98
N ALA A 151 13.60 -9.68 7.05
CA ALA A 151 12.83 -9.11 8.13
C ALA A 151 13.59 -7.95 8.81
N GLN A 152 14.91 -8.11 9.07
CA GLN A 152 15.74 -7.06 9.63
C GLN A 152 15.89 -5.86 8.68
N LYS A 153 16.07 -6.09 7.38
CA LYS A 153 16.13 -5.03 6.36
C LYS A 153 14.84 -4.22 6.29
N LEU A 154 13.70 -4.90 6.37
CA LEU A 154 12.39 -4.25 6.43
C LEU A 154 12.18 -3.53 7.77
N LYS A 155 12.56 -4.15 8.90
CA LYS A 155 12.50 -3.51 10.22
C LYS A 155 13.36 -2.25 10.28
N ARG A 156 14.55 -2.25 9.68
CA ARG A 156 15.38 -1.03 9.55
C ARG A 156 14.65 0.05 8.73
N LYS A 157 14.09 -0.31 7.57
CA LYS A 157 13.30 0.64 6.76
C LYS A 157 12.05 1.15 7.50
N VAL A 158 11.34 0.26 8.20
CA VAL A 158 10.17 0.64 9.02
C VAL A 158 10.59 1.51 10.20
N ASN A 159 11.72 1.20 10.86
CA ASN A 159 12.26 2.02 11.93
C ASN A 159 12.77 3.38 11.41
N GLU A 160 13.38 3.44 10.24
CA GLU A 160 13.69 4.71 9.57
C GLU A 160 12.41 5.50 9.26
N GLU A 161 11.37 4.85 8.77
CA GLU A 161 10.04 5.47 8.57
C GLU A 161 9.31 5.76 9.88
N GLU A 162 9.50 4.98 10.95
CA GLU A 162 8.93 5.23 12.29
C GLU A 162 9.70 6.30 13.07
N ILE A 163 11.00 6.42 12.90
CA ILE A 163 11.78 7.58 13.38
C ILE A 163 11.27 8.84 12.69
N PHE A 164 10.97 8.75 11.38
CA PHE A 164 10.23 9.79 10.65
C PHE A 164 8.79 10.00 11.18
N ARG A 165 8.19 9.05 11.88
CA ARG A 165 6.83 9.11 12.45
C ARG A 165 6.75 9.48 13.92
N ARG A 166 7.83 9.61 14.67
CA ARG A 166 7.82 10.27 15.99
C ARG A 166 7.57 11.76 15.76
N LYS A 167 6.30 12.09 15.56
CA LYS A 167 5.85 13.44 15.25
C LYS A 167 6.22 14.37 16.42
N LYS A 168 7.21 15.20 16.21
CA LYS A 168 7.41 16.40 17.03
C LYS A 168 6.06 17.16 17.06
N GLN A 169 5.83 17.98 18.07
CA GLN A 169 4.64 18.82 18.09
C GLN A 169 4.60 19.69 16.83
N LEU A 170 3.44 19.74 16.16
CA LEU A 170 3.27 20.47 14.90
C LEU A 170 3.73 21.93 15.00
N SER A 171 3.49 22.59 16.13
CA SER A 171 3.94 23.96 16.38
C SER A 171 5.47 24.13 16.39
N VAL A 172 6.21 23.11 16.80
CA VAL A 172 7.68 23.10 16.77
C VAL A 172 8.16 22.93 15.34
N VAL A 173 7.62 21.93 14.63
CA VAL A 173 7.99 21.63 13.25
C VAL A 173 7.59 22.75 12.29
N PHE A 174 6.45 23.40 12.52
CA PHE A 174 6.04 24.56 11.76
C PHE A 174 7.00 25.74 11.90
N ARG A 175 7.49 26.00 13.12
CA ARG A 175 8.51 27.04 13.35
C ARG A 175 9.85 26.70 12.71
N SER A 176 10.29 25.43 12.77
CA SER A 176 11.49 24.98 12.05
C SER A 176 11.33 25.15 10.54
N ALA A 177 10.18 24.77 9.99
CA ALA A 177 9.88 24.96 8.57
C ALA A 177 9.86 26.43 8.15
N ALA A 178 9.30 27.31 8.98
CA ALA A 178 9.26 28.73 8.72
C ALA A 178 10.69 29.36 8.69
N ARG A 179 11.54 28.95 9.64
CA ARG A 179 12.96 29.36 9.65
C ARG A 179 13.72 28.89 8.42
N ALA A 180 13.53 27.63 8.03
CA ALA A 180 14.22 27.04 6.87
C ALA A 180 13.84 27.70 5.53
N VAL A 181 12.65 28.32 5.44
CA VAL A 181 12.24 29.11 4.29
C VAL A 181 12.41 30.62 4.49
N GLU A 182 13.08 31.03 5.58
CA GLU A 182 13.40 32.42 5.92
C GLU A 182 12.16 33.34 6.00
N VAL A 183 11.02 32.80 6.47
CA VAL A 183 9.76 33.53 6.64
C VAL A 183 9.30 33.45 8.09
N GLU A 184 9.00 34.59 8.70
CA GLU A 184 8.49 34.62 10.06
C GLU A 184 7.13 33.89 10.18
N PRO A 185 6.92 33.07 11.24
CA PRO A 185 5.66 32.33 11.41
C PRO A 185 4.42 33.22 11.36
N GLN A 186 4.47 34.41 11.93
CA GLN A 186 3.35 35.36 11.94
C GLN A 186 2.94 35.80 10.53
N VAL A 187 3.91 35.90 9.60
CA VAL A 187 3.64 36.24 8.19
C VAL A 187 2.93 35.09 7.49
N LEU A 188 3.32 33.83 7.81
CA LEU A 188 2.65 32.63 7.28
C LEU A 188 1.23 32.46 7.84
N GLU A 189 1.01 32.82 9.09
CA GLU A 189 -0.31 32.79 9.76
C GLU A 189 -1.19 33.97 9.33
N GLY A 190 -0.58 35.12 8.95
CA GLY A 190 -1.23 36.37 8.66
C GLY A 190 -2.01 36.41 7.35
N ALA A 191 -2.66 37.55 7.08
CA ALA A 191 -3.51 37.75 5.91
C ALA A 191 -2.74 38.01 4.60
N ASP A 192 -1.42 38.15 4.66
CA ASP A 192 -0.57 38.41 3.48
C ASP A 192 -0.87 37.42 2.35
N ARG A 193 -1.09 37.94 1.15
CA ARG A 193 -1.37 37.19 -0.09
C ARG A 193 -0.26 37.35 -1.13
N GLY A 194 0.88 37.93 -0.74
CA GLY A 194 2.04 38.06 -1.60
C GLY A 194 2.44 36.70 -2.22
N TRP A 195 2.96 36.79 -3.44
CA TRP A 195 3.30 35.56 -4.18
C TRP A 195 4.32 34.71 -3.44
N GLU A 196 5.37 35.29 -2.87
CA GLU A 196 6.44 34.59 -2.14
C GLU A 196 5.90 33.91 -0.89
N VAL A 197 5.10 34.59 -0.10
CA VAL A 197 4.47 34.03 1.11
C VAL A 197 3.51 32.89 0.74
N SER A 198 2.80 33.02 -0.37
CA SER A 198 1.90 31.97 -0.87
C SER A 198 2.71 30.72 -1.30
N GLN A 199 3.87 30.89 -1.92
CA GLN A 199 4.75 29.77 -2.29
C GLN A 199 5.33 29.09 -1.04
N SER A 200 5.77 29.86 -0.04
CA SER A 200 6.28 29.33 1.23
C SER A 200 5.20 28.53 1.96
N ARG A 201 3.96 29.03 2.01
CA ARG A 201 2.81 28.29 2.55
C ARG A 201 2.54 26.98 1.79
N ALA A 202 2.64 27.00 0.46
CA ALA A 202 2.41 25.82 -0.36
C ALA A 202 3.49 24.76 -0.13
N LEU A 203 4.76 25.15 -0.07
CA LEU A 203 5.89 24.28 0.23
C LEU A 203 5.79 23.68 1.64
N ILE A 204 5.61 24.54 2.65
CA ILE A 204 5.48 24.09 4.06
C ILE A 204 4.25 23.18 4.20
N GLY A 205 3.11 23.58 3.67
CA GLY A 205 1.89 22.77 3.71
C GLY A 205 2.08 21.41 3.04
N TYR A 206 2.75 21.37 1.89
CA TYR A 206 3.09 20.12 1.20
C TYR A 206 3.99 19.23 2.07
N VAL A 207 5.06 19.76 2.62
CA VAL A 207 6.02 18.99 3.46
C VAL A 207 5.33 18.48 4.71
N LEU A 208 4.62 19.34 5.46
CA LEU A 208 3.95 18.93 6.69
C LEU A 208 2.88 17.86 6.45
N ILE A 209 2.08 17.99 5.36
CA ILE A 209 0.96 17.08 5.11
C ILE A 209 1.41 15.82 4.36
N ARG A 210 2.15 15.98 3.25
CA ARG A 210 2.48 14.88 2.34
C ARG A 210 3.74 14.11 2.71
N ARG A 211 4.72 14.78 3.33
CA ARG A 211 5.99 14.17 3.74
C ARG A 211 5.97 13.75 5.21
N LEU A 212 5.56 14.66 6.10
CA LEU A 212 5.58 14.42 7.54
C LEU A 212 4.24 13.90 8.09
N GLY A 213 3.20 13.83 7.26
CA GLY A 213 1.93 13.18 7.56
C GLY A 213 1.09 13.87 8.65
N TYR A 214 1.24 15.17 8.88
CA TYR A 214 0.34 15.93 9.74
C TYR A 214 -1.06 16.05 9.12
N LYS A 215 -2.09 16.15 9.97
CA LYS A 215 -3.47 16.26 9.49
C LYS A 215 -3.68 17.61 8.80
N LEU A 216 -4.33 17.60 7.65
CA LEU A 216 -4.63 18.79 6.87
C LEU A 216 -5.32 19.87 7.71
N LYS A 217 -6.28 19.50 8.58
CA LYS A 217 -6.99 20.43 9.46
C LYS A 217 -6.05 21.17 10.43
N ASP A 218 -5.08 20.46 10.98
CA ASP A 218 -4.14 21.04 11.96
C ASP A 218 -3.14 21.97 11.27
N VAL A 219 -2.63 21.57 10.10
CA VAL A 219 -1.74 22.41 9.29
C VAL A 219 -2.47 23.67 8.76
N ALA A 220 -3.72 23.53 8.36
CA ALA A 220 -4.55 24.66 7.95
C ALA A 220 -4.69 25.70 9.06
N LYS A 221 -4.89 25.23 10.30
CA LYS A 221 -4.94 26.08 11.49
C LYS A 221 -3.61 26.81 11.73
N CYS A 222 -2.46 26.12 11.62
CA CYS A 222 -1.13 26.75 11.73
C CYS A 222 -0.86 27.78 10.64
N LEU A 223 -1.37 27.57 9.43
CA LEU A 223 -1.21 28.51 8.32
C LEU A 223 -2.25 29.66 8.32
N GLY A 224 -3.13 29.72 9.33
CA GLY A 224 -4.19 30.74 9.40
C GLY A 224 -5.12 30.73 8.18
N ARG A 225 -5.38 29.54 7.59
CA ARG A 225 -6.18 29.35 6.38
C ARG A 225 -7.24 28.28 6.58
N ASP A 226 -8.30 28.38 5.79
CA ASP A 226 -9.28 27.29 5.72
C ASP A 226 -8.71 26.05 5.05
N VAL A 227 -9.34 24.90 5.37
CA VAL A 227 -8.91 23.57 4.92
C VAL A 227 -8.93 23.43 3.39
N ALA A 228 -9.92 24.05 2.72
CA ALA A 228 -10.07 23.99 1.27
C ALA A 228 -8.93 24.76 0.57
N THR A 229 -8.60 25.93 1.08
CA THR A 229 -7.48 26.74 0.59
C THR A 229 -6.16 25.98 0.71
N VAL A 230 -5.85 25.41 1.87
CA VAL A 230 -4.61 24.65 2.07
C VAL A 230 -4.57 23.40 1.21
N SER A 231 -5.68 22.68 1.08
CA SER A 231 -5.80 21.53 0.17
C SER A 231 -5.46 21.89 -1.27
N SER A 232 -6.01 23.02 -1.75
CA SER A 232 -5.76 23.53 -3.10
C SER A 232 -4.31 23.98 -3.31
N LEU A 233 -3.72 24.65 -2.32
CA LEU A 233 -2.31 25.07 -2.35
C LEU A 233 -1.38 23.86 -2.45
N VAL A 234 -1.58 22.86 -1.60
CA VAL A 234 -0.78 21.64 -1.56
C VAL A 234 -0.92 20.82 -2.85
N SER A 235 -2.13 20.73 -3.40
CA SER A 235 -2.37 19.99 -4.65
C SER A 235 -1.70 20.66 -5.85
N ARG A 236 -1.82 21.98 -5.97
CA ARG A 236 -1.14 22.76 -7.04
C ARG A 236 0.37 22.69 -6.91
N PHE A 237 0.90 22.78 -5.69
CA PHE A 237 2.33 22.63 -5.43
C PHE A 237 2.84 21.23 -5.82
N ALA A 238 2.10 20.18 -5.51
CA ALA A 238 2.45 18.80 -5.88
C ALA A 238 2.58 18.61 -7.39
N VAL A 239 1.66 19.20 -8.17
CA VAL A 239 1.73 19.15 -9.64
C VAL A 239 2.97 19.90 -10.15
N ARG A 240 3.20 21.11 -9.70
CA ARG A 240 4.39 21.91 -10.09
C ARG A 240 5.70 21.21 -9.75
N MET A 241 5.76 20.58 -8.58
CA MET A 241 6.94 19.86 -8.12
C MET A 241 7.23 18.62 -8.98
N SER A 242 6.23 17.95 -9.59
CA SER A 242 6.43 16.81 -10.47
C SER A 242 7.24 17.16 -11.73
N GLU A 243 7.15 18.39 -12.19
CA GLU A 243 7.79 18.94 -13.39
C GLU A 243 9.04 19.79 -13.08
N ASN A 244 9.37 20.02 -11.80
CA ASN A 244 10.42 20.94 -11.38
C ASN A 244 11.35 20.28 -10.34
N GLU A 245 12.54 19.85 -10.81
CA GLU A 245 13.52 19.19 -9.97
C GLU A 245 14.08 20.06 -8.81
N PRO A 246 14.39 21.34 -9.00
CA PRO A 246 14.76 22.23 -7.89
C PRO A 246 13.72 22.30 -6.77
N LEU A 247 12.43 22.44 -7.09
CA LEU A 247 11.36 22.42 -6.09
C LEU A 247 11.27 21.08 -5.36
N ARG A 248 11.54 19.98 -6.06
CA ARG A 248 11.58 18.65 -5.45
C ARG A 248 12.70 18.54 -4.43
N LYS A 249 13.91 19.00 -4.78
CA LYS A 249 15.07 19.02 -3.88
C LYS A 249 14.79 19.89 -2.66
N GLN A 250 14.20 21.08 -2.86
CA GLN A 250 13.82 21.99 -1.79
C GLN A 250 12.82 21.36 -0.80
N ALA A 251 11.79 20.66 -1.31
CA ALA A 251 10.82 19.97 -0.48
C ALA A 251 11.42 18.79 0.31
N VAL A 252 12.40 18.10 -0.24
CA VAL A 252 13.14 17.03 0.45
C VAL A 252 14.00 17.62 1.55
N GLN A 253 14.78 18.65 1.24
CA GLN A 253 15.65 19.32 2.21
C GLN A 253 14.83 19.89 3.38
N LEU A 254 13.75 20.61 3.09
CA LEU A 254 12.87 21.13 4.14
C LEU A 254 12.29 20.03 5.03
N ALA A 255 11.99 18.84 4.48
CA ALA A 255 11.52 17.72 5.29
C ALA A 255 12.59 17.20 6.25
N ILE A 256 13.85 17.24 5.87
CA ILE A 256 15.01 16.88 6.72
C ILE A 256 15.19 17.93 7.81
N ASP A 257 15.28 19.21 7.46
CA ASP A 257 15.48 20.33 8.38
C ASP A 257 14.39 20.41 9.47
N CYS A 258 13.18 19.98 9.13
CA CYS A 258 12.07 19.92 10.08
C CYS A 258 12.20 18.79 11.12
N GLN A 259 13.13 17.87 10.94
CA GLN A 259 13.26 16.68 11.78
C GLN A 259 14.52 16.73 12.68
N GLU A 260 15.46 17.53 12.30
CA GLU A 260 16.59 17.90 13.17
C GLU A 260 16.10 18.86 14.29
#